data_d7b6ee557dd6987d0c48a6265cc22a9e
#
_entry.id   d7b6ee557dd6987d0c48a6265cc22a9e
#
_cell.length_a   1.000
_cell.length_b   1.000
_cell.length_c   1.000
_cell.angle_alpha   90.00
_cell.angle_beta   90.00
_cell.angle_gamma   90.00
#
_symmetry.space_group_name_H-M   'P 1'
#
loop_
_entity.id
_entity.type
_entity.pdbx_description
1 polymer ?
#
loop_
_entity_poly.entity_id
_entity_poly.type
_entity_poly.pdbx_seq_one_letter_code
_entity_poly.pdbx_strand_id
1 'polypeptide(L)'
;MNRRLLLALPLVALVALVVWVFLPTLDHRWAPLDDELNFVSNPHYRGLSFDHLRWMATARHAGHYIPLSWLTLAVDYELSGMDPRGYHRTNLLLHLANALLFGAFAWRLFGVRSRTAGEGALPDGPRALAAFATVAVFAVHPLRVESVAWITERRDLLCGLFVLLVLHAYLRAAEATGRRRALALSGAWIAFAAALLSKGIALALPVALLALDLGPLARLEPHPRRWLERPARAVLLEKLPFLVLSALSAGVTFWAAAPALADRTQASLEHRFLSAGYSLSFYLEKTLFPFAIPFQVPAIHPFSVARDGVVLLRGLGFLVVFALALALWRRRPAVPLALAVFTAFVLPVSGLFQAGPQLVAHRYTYLAALPLALLAGAGLHGVARRQGRRGLAVLVLLTLGLSVALATSARSFVAQWHDDVTFCRAAVSAAPDAWAPRGALARAYLARGEEGAALDTLRVGRERLPDALLLTYLEAVVLATSPNDALRDGDLALQLALRVARGTRDQDPAALFALAAARAETGDLAGARRLLDGALLLCRAGRKPEFLPVLEAASRQLAARGLVRLSTDDWRNTPL
;
A
#
# COMPACT_ATOMS: atom_id res chain seq x y z
N MET A 1 32.62 -11.37 25.45
CA MET A 1 32.41 -10.64 24.17
C MET A 1 32.34 -9.15 24.51
N ASN A 2 33.08 -8.31 23.80
CA ASN A 2 33.11 -6.86 24.05
C ASN A 2 31.71 -6.27 23.86
N ARG A 3 31.24 -5.40 24.77
CA ARG A 3 29.92 -4.73 24.71
C ARG A 3 29.65 -4.06 23.37
N ARG A 4 30.67 -3.47 22.74
CA ARG A 4 30.58 -2.86 21.41
C ARG A 4 30.24 -3.88 20.32
N LEU A 5 30.82 -5.08 20.37
CA LEU A 5 30.54 -6.16 19.41
C LEU A 5 29.11 -6.73 19.60
N LEU A 6 28.64 -6.83 20.85
CA LEU A 6 27.27 -7.28 21.15
C LEU A 6 26.19 -6.38 20.55
N LEU A 7 26.46 -5.10 20.38
CA LEU A 7 25.54 -4.14 19.80
C LEU A 7 25.75 -3.94 18.29
N ALA A 8 26.98 -4.02 17.83
CA ALA A 8 27.32 -3.82 16.41
C ALA A 8 26.86 -4.97 15.52
N LEU A 9 27.02 -6.22 15.94
CA LEU A 9 26.66 -7.39 15.15
C LEU A 9 25.17 -7.45 14.74
N PRO A 10 24.20 -7.27 15.67
CA PRO A 10 22.78 -7.21 15.30
C PRO A 10 22.45 -6.06 14.36
N LEU A 11 23.13 -4.91 14.52
CA LEU A 11 22.92 -3.75 13.65
C LEU A 11 23.41 -4.01 12.24
N VAL A 12 24.63 -4.55 12.08
CA VAL A 12 25.21 -4.92 10.78
C VAL A 12 24.34 -6.00 10.10
N ALA A 13 23.92 -7.01 10.85
CA ALA A 13 23.06 -8.07 10.36
C ALA A 13 21.71 -7.50 9.87
N LEU A 14 21.11 -6.56 10.60
CA LEU A 14 19.87 -5.90 10.19
C LEU A 14 20.06 -5.12 8.89
N VAL A 15 21.09 -4.27 8.80
CA VAL A 15 21.40 -3.49 7.59
C VAL A 15 21.62 -4.41 6.41
N ALA A 16 22.45 -5.44 6.57
CA ALA A 16 22.72 -6.41 5.52
C ALA A 16 21.46 -7.13 5.05
N LEU A 17 20.58 -7.50 5.98
CA LEU A 17 19.33 -8.20 5.69
C LEU A 17 18.36 -7.32 4.91
N VAL A 18 18.15 -6.06 5.34
CA VAL A 18 17.28 -5.09 4.67
C VAL A 18 17.81 -4.76 3.27
N VAL A 19 19.12 -4.51 3.15
CA VAL A 19 19.77 -4.24 1.86
C VAL A 19 19.64 -5.47 0.94
N TRP A 20 19.91 -6.66 1.45
CA TRP A 20 19.79 -7.89 0.66
C TRP A 20 18.37 -8.10 0.11
N VAL A 21 17.33 -7.81 0.90
CA VAL A 21 15.92 -7.95 0.47
C VAL A 21 15.57 -6.92 -0.59
N PHE A 22 15.88 -5.65 -0.37
CA PHE A 22 15.32 -4.54 -1.14
C PHE A 22 16.28 -3.92 -2.17
N LEU A 23 17.57 -4.28 -2.18
CA LEU A 23 18.52 -3.77 -3.18
C LEU A 23 18.04 -3.98 -4.63
N PRO A 24 17.39 -5.11 -5.00
CA PRO A 24 16.89 -5.29 -6.37
C PRO A 24 15.87 -4.24 -6.81
N THR A 25 15.21 -3.53 -5.88
CA THR A 25 14.28 -2.46 -6.26
C THR A 25 14.95 -1.36 -7.08
N LEU A 26 16.26 -1.19 -6.96
CA LEU A 26 17.00 -0.18 -7.73
C LEU A 26 16.96 -0.43 -9.25
N ASP A 27 16.65 -1.65 -9.68
CA ASP A 27 16.52 -2.01 -11.09
C ASP A 27 15.05 -2.12 -11.54
N HIS A 28 14.09 -1.79 -10.64
CA HIS A 28 12.67 -1.79 -10.97
C HIS A 28 12.29 -0.57 -11.82
N ARG A 29 11.27 -0.76 -12.65
CA ARG A 29 10.61 0.29 -13.42
C ARG A 29 9.49 0.95 -12.61
N TRP A 30 8.81 1.91 -13.21
CA TRP A 30 7.55 2.46 -12.69
C TRP A 30 6.52 1.33 -12.59
N ALA A 31 5.78 1.25 -11.47
CA ALA A 31 4.75 0.23 -11.30
C ALA A 31 3.53 0.55 -12.16
N PRO A 32 2.90 -0.46 -12.80
CA PRO A 32 1.72 -0.29 -13.65
C PRO A 32 0.44 -0.05 -12.84
N LEU A 33 0.52 0.87 -11.91
CA LEU A 33 -0.54 1.31 -11.00
C LEU A 33 -0.60 2.84 -11.03
N ASP A 34 -0.67 3.46 -9.86
CA ASP A 34 -0.75 4.92 -9.75
C ASP A 34 0.55 5.65 -10.16
N ASP A 35 1.68 4.96 -10.44
CA ASP A 35 2.94 5.63 -10.82
C ASP A 35 2.81 6.37 -12.16
N GLU A 36 2.02 5.85 -13.10
CA GLU A 36 1.72 6.56 -14.36
C GLU A 36 1.04 7.90 -14.08
N LEU A 37 -0.06 7.89 -13.30
CA LEU A 37 -0.83 9.07 -12.95
C LEU A 37 -0.03 10.05 -12.08
N ASN A 38 0.75 9.52 -11.13
CA ASN A 38 1.45 10.34 -10.14
C ASN A 38 2.74 10.93 -10.69
N PHE A 39 3.44 10.24 -11.60
CA PHE A 39 4.79 10.62 -12.01
C PHE A 39 4.94 10.83 -13.51
N VAL A 40 4.53 9.84 -14.33
CA VAL A 40 4.79 9.88 -15.78
C VAL A 40 3.93 10.92 -16.47
N SER A 41 2.66 11.03 -16.10
CA SER A 41 1.71 11.99 -16.67
C SER A 41 1.61 13.30 -15.88
N ASN A 42 2.28 13.43 -14.73
CA ASN A 42 2.19 14.60 -13.85
C ASN A 42 3.45 15.45 -13.89
N PRO A 43 3.49 16.58 -14.61
CA PRO A 43 4.63 17.48 -14.62
C PRO A 43 4.70 18.40 -13.38
N HIS A 44 3.62 18.55 -12.62
CA HIS A 44 3.51 19.58 -11.59
C HIS A 44 4.43 19.39 -10.37
N TYR A 45 4.89 18.16 -10.09
CA TYR A 45 5.85 17.90 -9.02
C TYR A 45 7.31 18.00 -9.48
N ARG A 46 7.57 18.16 -10.81
CA ARG A 46 8.89 18.05 -11.42
C ARG A 46 9.68 19.34 -11.27
N GLY A 47 10.12 19.66 -10.06
CA GLY A 47 10.95 20.82 -9.76
C GLY A 47 10.65 21.44 -8.39
N LEU A 48 11.45 22.47 -8.04
CA LEU A 48 11.36 23.19 -6.77
C LEU A 48 11.09 24.69 -6.97
N SER A 49 10.59 25.10 -8.16
CA SER A 49 10.16 26.48 -8.37
C SER A 49 8.96 26.84 -7.50
N PHE A 50 8.68 28.13 -7.35
CA PHE A 50 7.53 28.60 -6.56
C PHE A 50 6.20 27.96 -7.01
N ASP A 51 5.99 27.79 -8.31
CA ASP A 51 4.76 27.20 -8.86
C ASP A 51 4.64 25.72 -8.50
N HIS A 52 5.74 24.96 -8.56
CA HIS A 52 5.78 23.56 -8.12
C HIS A 52 5.49 23.46 -6.62
N LEU A 53 6.15 24.26 -5.78
CA LEU A 53 5.93 24.26 -4.32
C LEU A 53 4.50 24.67 -3.97
N ARG A 54 3.94 25.67 -4.67
CA ARG A 54 2.53 26.07 -4.51
C ARG A 54 1.60 24.93 -4.86
N TRP A 55 1.83 24.25 -5.98
CA TRP A 55 1.02 23.08 -6.35
C TRP A 55 1.11 21.99 -5.28
N MET A 56 2.30 21.61 -4.83
CA MET A 56 2.47 20.59 -3.77
C MET A 56 1.72 20.98 -2.49
N ALA A 57 1.72 22.24 -2.12
CA ALA A 57 1.05 22.74 -0.92
C ALA A 57 -0.47 22.79 -1.03
N THR A 58 -1.05 22.79 -2.25
CA THR A 58 -2.49 22.99 -2.46
C THR A 58 -3.18 21.82 -3.20
N ALA A 59 -2.42 20.93 -3.82
CA ALA A 59 -2.96 19.88 -4.67
C ALA A 59 -3.71 18.78 -3.89
N ARG A 60 -4.83 18.35 -4.49
CA ARG A 60 -5.62 17.18 -4.08
C ARG A 60 -5.51 16.08 -5.13
N HIS A 61 -4.28 15.72 -5.46
CA HIS A 61 -4.01 14.79 -6.55
C HIS A 61 -4.47 13.37 -6.19
N ALA A 62 -5.20 12.72 -7.08
CA ALA A 62 -5.77 11.37 -6.88
C ALA A 62 -6.55 11.21 -5.55
N GLY A 63 -7.21 12.28 -5.06
CA GLY A 63 -7.96 12.24 -3.80
C GLY A 63 -7.10 12.29 -2.53
N HIS A 64 -5.81 12.64 -2.65
CA HIS A 64 -4.88 12.73 -1.53
C HIS A 64 -4.29 14.13 -1.37
N TYR A 65 -4.07 14.52 -0.10
CA TYR A 65 -3.31 15.72 0.28
C TYR A 65 -2.05 15.29 1.03
N ILE A 66 -0.90 15.30 0.35
CA ILE A 66 0.37 14.73 0.83
C ILE A 66 1.59 15.62 0.47
N PRO A 67 1.59 16.90 0.87
CA PRO A 67 2.58 17.87 0.41
C PRO A 67 4.04 17.50 0.69
N LEU A 68 4.33 16.89 1.85
CA LEU A 68 5.71 16.46 2.15
C LEU A 68 6.17 15.28 1.31
N SER A 69 5.26 14.38 0.94
CA SER A 69 5.60 13.30 0.01
C SER A 69 5.95 13.86 -1.36
N TRP A 70 5.16 14.81 -1.88
CA TRP A 70 5.47 15.50 -3.14
C TRP A 70 6.81 16.22 -3.10
N LEU A 71 7.11 16.92 -2.00
CA LEU A 71 8.39 17.61 -1.84
C LEU A 71 9.58 16.66 -1.93
N THR A 72 9.51 15.47 -1.29
CA THR A 72 10.60 14.49 -1.37
C THR A 72 10.73 13.86 -2.76
N LEU A 73 9.62 13.69 -3.48
CA LEU A 73 9.59 13.21 -4.86
C LEU A 73 10.16 14.25 -5.83
N ALA A 74 9.89 15.53 -5.58
CA ALA A 74 10.50 16.63 -6.35
C ALA A 74 12.02 16.69 -6.16
N VAL A 75 12.51 16.46 -4.95
CA VAL A 75 13.96 16.34 -4.70
C VAL A 75 14.57 15.17 -5.49
N ASP A 76 13.89 14.03 -5.56
CA ASP A 76 14.35 12.90 -6.39
C ASP A 76 14.37 13.27 -7.87
N TYR A 77 13.37 14.02 -8.35
CA TYR A 77 13.34 14.51 -9.72
C TYR A 77 14.53 15.44 -10.02
N GLU A 78 14.83 16.40 -9.14
CA GLU A 78 15.99 17.29 -9.30
C GLU A 78 17.32 16.54 -9.33
N LEU A 79 17.42 15.43 -8.59
CA LEU A 79 18.66 14.64 -8.49
C LEU A 79 18.81 13.59 -9.60
N SER A 80 17.71 13.06 -10.13
CA SER A 80 17.72 11.86 -10.98
C SER A 80 16.80 11.99 -12.21
N GLY A 81 16.13 13.12 -12.42
CA GLY A 81 15.14 13.27 -13.48
C GLY A 81 14.00 12.26 -13.34
N MET A 82 13.65 11.62 -14.46
CA MET A 82 12.62 10.58 -14.52
C MET A 82 13.20 9.16 -14.41
N ASP A 83 14.45 8.99 -13.95
CA ASP A 83 15.00 7.66 -13.69
C ASP A 83 14.41 7.07 -12.39
N PRO A 84 13.60 5.99 -12.45
CA PRO A 84 12.97 5.40 -11.27
C PRO A 84 13.97 4.88 -10.23
N ARG A 85 15.22 4.56 -10.66
CA ARG A 85 16.30 4.12 -9.76
C ARG A 85 16.57 5.13 -8.63
N GLY A 86 16.53 6.44 -8.92
CA GLY A 86 16.69 7.50 -7.92
C GLY A 86 15.60 7.46 -6.85
N TYR A 87 14.38 7.28 -7.26
CA TYR A 87 13.21 7.22 -6.37
C TYR A 87 13.22 5.94 -5.51
N HIS A 88 13.54 4.80 -6.10
CA HIS A 88 13.70 3.54 -5.36
C HIS A 88 14.84 3.61 -4.34
N ARG A 89 15.96 4.26 -4.68
CA ARG A 89 17.07 4.51 -3.75
C ARG A 89 16.59 5.25 -2.51
N THR A 90 15.82 6.33 -2.68
CA THR A 90 15.29 7.10 -1.55
C THR A 90 14.30 6.27 -0.72
N ASN A 91 13.44 5.45 -1.35
CA ASN A 91 12.55 4.53 -0.63
C ASN A 91 13.35 3.53 0.22
N LEU A 92 14.39 2.92 -0.33
CA LEU A 92 15.26 1.99 0.39
C LEU A 92 15.95 2.67 1.59
N LEU A 93 16.49 3.86 1.40
CA LEU A 93 17.14 4.63 2.47
C LEU A 93 16.15 5.03 3.58
N LEU A 94 14.95 5.46 3.24
CA LEU A 94 13.89 5.75 4.22
C LEU A 94 13.48 4.50 4.99
N HIS A 95 13.32 3.37 4.32
CA HIS A 95 12.98 2.11 4.99
C HIS A 95 14.08 1.66 5.95
N LEU A 96 15.34 1.76 5.53
CA LEU A 96 16.50 1.47 6.37
C LEU A 96 16.54 2.40 7.59
N ALA A 97 16.34 3.71 7.40
CA ALA A 97 16.25 4.68 8.49
C ALA A 97 15.13 4.33 9.48
N ASN A 98 13.95 3.94 8.96
CA ASN A 98 12.82 3.48 9.78
C ASN A 98 13.17 2.23 10.58
N ALA A 99 13.82 1.25 9.97
CA ALA A 99 14.28 0.04 10.66
C ALA A 99 15.26 0.36 11.79
N LEU A 100 16.24 1.23 11.53
CA LEU A 100 17.22 1.64 12.53
C LEU A 100 16.58 2.43 13.69
N LEU A 101 15.70 3.39 13.38
CA LEU A 101 14.96 4.15 14.39
C LEU A 101 14.05 3.23 15.21
N PHE A 102 13.36 2.29 14.57
CA PHE A 102 12.50 1.36 15.29
C PHE A 102 13.30 0.43 16.21
N GLY A 103 14.47 -0.06 15.78
CA GLY A 103 15.38 -0.83 16.62
C GLY A 103 15.87 -0.02 17.84
N ALA A 104 16.27 1.24 17.63
CA ALA A 104 16.67 2.14 18.69
C ALA A 104 15.51 2.44 19.67
N PHE A 105 14.28 2.60 19.13
CA PHE A 105 13.08 2.78 19.96
C PHE A 105 12.80 1.54 20.81
N ALA A 106 12.78 0.34 20.22
CA ALA A 106 12.57 -0.92 20.93
C ALA A 106 13.62 -1.13 22.04
N TRP A 107 14.88 -0.89 21.72
CA TRP A 107 15.97 -0.93 22.70
C TRP A 107 15.72 -0.02 23.90
N ARG A 108 15.34 1.24 23.66
CA ARG A 108 15.03 2.19 24.74
C ARG A 108 13.82 1.75 25.53
N LEU A 109 12.73 1.35 24.84
CA LEU A 109 11.47 0.98 25.46
C LEU A 109 11.61 -0.22 26.40
N PHE A 110 12.38 -1.25 26.01
CA PHE A 110 12.65 -2.41 26.87
C PHE A 110 13.45 -2.02 28.10
N GLY A 111 14.35 -1.04 28.01
CA GLY A 111 15.08 -0.51 29.15
C GLY A 111 14.21 0.32 30.10
N VAL A 112 13.28 1.13 29.60
CA VAL A 112 12.32 1.90 30.41
C VAL A 112 11.41 0.94 31.17
N ARG A 113 10.82 -0.04 30.47
CA ARG A 113 9.92 -1.02 31.07
C ARG A 113 10.57 -1.80 32.23
N SER A 114 11.84 -2.17 32.10
CA SER A 114 12.54 -2.89 33.16
C SER A 114 12.69 -2.04 34.44
N ARG A 115 12.96 -0.75 34.27
CA ARG A 115 13.04 0.19 35.38
C ARG A 115 11.68 0.40 36.07
N THR A 116 10.61 0.59 35.30
CA THR A 116 9.26 0.81 35.84
C THR A 116 8.68 -0.43 36.52
N ALA A 117 9.09 -1.62 36.10
CA ALA A 117 8.68 -2.89 36.71
C ALA A 117 9.51 -3.26 37.97
N GLY A 118 10.45 -2.41 38.42
CA GLY A 118 11.35 -2.72 39.52
C GLY A 118 12.34 -3.86 39.23
N GLU A 119 12.44 -4.27 37.99
CA GLU A 119 13.35 -5.29 37.52
C GLU A 119 14.73 -4.66 37.30
N GLY A 120 15.78 -5.18 37.92
CA GLY A 120 17.15 -4.66 37.80
C GLY A 120 17.59 -4.48 36.31
N ALA A 121 18.65 -3.69 36.09
CA ALA A 121 19.21 -3.45 34.78
C ALA A 121 19.49 -4.77 34.04
N LEU A 122 18.94 -4.89 32.85
CA LEU A 122 19.08 -6.11 32.05
C LEU A 122 20.48 -6.26 31.47
N PRO A 123 20.97 -7.49 31.36
CA PRO A 123 22.14 -7.77 30.54
C PRO A 123 21.91 -7.29 29.09
N ASP A 124 22.91 -6.64 28.50
CA ASP A 124 22.79 -6.05 27.14
C ASP A 124 22.47 -7.11 26.07
N GLY A 125 22.86 -8.37 26.24
CA GLY A 125 22.64 -9.45 25.26
C GLY A 125 21.16 -9.79 25.01
N PRO A 126 20.36 -10.18 26.02
CA PRO A 126 18.93 -10.44 25.85
C PRO A 126 18.13 -9.23 25.35
N ARG A 127 18.53 -8.03 25.75
CA ARG A 127 17.90 -6.79 25.28
C ARG A 127 18.22 -6.51 23.81
N ALA A 128 19.47 -6.75 23.38
CA ALA A 128 19.88 -6.60 21.99
C ALA A 128 19.17 -7.62 21.08
N LEU A 129 19.07 -8.88 21.52
CA LEU A 129 18.33 -9.90 20.79
C LEU A 129 16.85 -9.53 20.62
N ALA A 130 16.21 -9.07 21.69
CA ALA A 130 14.81 -8.66 21.64
C ALA A 130 14.57 -7.45 20.72
N ALA A 131 15.45 -6.45 20.77
CA ALA A 131 15.36 -5.30 19.88
C ALA A 131 15.62 -5.70 18.42
N PHE A 132 16.62 -6.56 18.16
CA PHE A 132 16.88 -7.11 16.83
C PHE A 132 15.66 -7.91 16.31
N ALA A 133 15.11 -8.82 17.10
CA ALA A 133 13.93 -9.60 16.71
C ALA A 133 12.73 -8.71 16.39
N THR A 134 12.48 -7.67 17.19
CA THR A 134 11.43 -6.68 16.94
C THR A 134 11.57 -6.07 15.56
N VAL A 135 12.77 -5.55 15.24
CA VAL A 135 12.98 -4.83 14.01
C VAL A 135 13.11 -5.75 12.81
N ALA A 136 13.70 -6.93 12.94
CA ALA A 136 13.81 -7.89 11.86
C ALA A 136 12.43 -8.38 11.40
N VAL A 137 11.54 -8.76 12.36
CA VAL A 137 10.16 -9.11 12.05
C VAL A 137 9.42 -7.96 11.34
N PHE A 138 9.69 -6.71 11.69
CA PHE A 138 9.10 -5.57 11.00
C PHE A 138 9.72 -5.34 9.63
N ALA A 139 11.05 -5.20 9.55
CA ALA A 139 11.73 -4.64 8.40
C ALA A 139 11.78 -5.57 7.19
N VAL A 140 11.89 -6.89 7.41
CA VAL A 140 11.95 -7.87 6.31
C VAL A 140 10.68 -8.70 6.17
N HIS A 141 9.58 -8.25 6.75
CA HIS A 141 8.30 -8.91 6.60
C HIS A 141 7.78 -8.74 5.16
N PRO A 142 7.23 -9.76 4.49
CA PRO A 142 6.72 -9.66 3.11
C PRO A 142 5.70 -8.54 2.90
N LEU A 143 4.88 -8.21 3.91
CA LEU A 143 3.93 -7.10 3.85
C LEU A 143 4.60 -5.70 3.77
N ARG A 144 5.93 -5.59 3.88
CA ARG A 144 6.65 -4.31 3.69
C ARG A 144 6.95 -4.02 2.23
N VAL A 145 6.94 -5.07 1.39
CA VAL A 145 7.38 -4.98 0.00
C VAL A 145 6.58 -3.92 -0.76
N GLU A 146 5.26 -3.91 -0.65
CA GLU A 146 4.41 -2.92 -1.33
C GLU A 146 4.79 -1.47 -0.95
N SER A 147 5.06 -1.19 0.33
CA SER A 147 5.46 0.16 0.78
C SER A 147 6.87 0.55 0.31
N VAL A 148 7.78 -0.40 0.05
CA VAL A 148 9.17 -0.10 -0.31
C VAL A 148 9.39 -0.15 -1.82
N ALA A 149 8.86 -1.18 -2.50
CA ALA A 149 9.06 -1.42 -3.92
C ALA A 149 8.18 -0.54 -4.81
N TRP A 150 7.07 -0.01 -4.31
CA TRP A 150 6.20 0.89 -5.04
C TRP A 150 6.51 2.36 -4.73
N ILE A 151 6.91 3.13 -5.75
CA ILE A 151 7.36 4.52 -5.55
C ILE A 151 6.24 5.40 -4.99
N THR A 152 5.00 5.24 -5.44
CA THR A 152 3.82 5.96 -4.92
C THR A 152 3.67 5.82 -3.40
N GLU A 153 4.10 4.70 -2.81
CA GLU A 153 4.01 4.50 -1.36
C GLU A 153 5.19 5.08 -0.56
N ARG A 154 5.99 5.99 -1.16
CA ARG A 154 6.91 6.89 -0.46
C ARG A 154 6.25 7.50 0.79
N ARG A 155 4.98 7.82 0.66
CA ARG A 155 4.15 8.38 1.73
C ARG A 155 4.10 7.50 2.98
N ASP A 156 4.15 6.16 2.88
CA ASP A 156 4.21 5.26 4.04
C ASP A 156 5.55 5.34 4.75
N LEU A 157 6.63 5.35 3.98
CA LEU A 157 7.99 5.38 4.50
C LEU A 157 8.29 6.70 5.20
N LEU A 158 7.88 7.81 4.60
CA LEU A 158 8.06 9.14 5.16
C LEU A 158 7.19 9.36 6.40
N CYS A 159 5.93 8.92 6.36
CA CYS A 159 5.04 8.91 7.52
C CYS A 159 5.63 8.05 8.65
N GLY A 160 6.16 6.86 8.34
CA GLY A 160 6.84 5.98 9.29
C GLY A 160 8.03 6.64 9.96
N LEU A 161 8.86 7.37 9.21
CA LEU A 161 9.99 8.12 9.71
C LEU A 161 9.54 9.13 10.78
N PHE A 162 8.55 9.95 10.45
CA PHE A 162 8.06 10.98 11.37
C PHE A 162 7.33 10.39 12.57
N VAL A 163 6.55 9.32 12.41
CA VAL A 163 5.93 8.58 13.53
C VAL A 163 7.00 8.06 14.48
N LEU A 164 8.08 7.46 14.00
CA LEU A 164 9.17 6.98 14.83
C LEU A 164 9.88 8.13 15.55
N LEU A 165 10.07 9.28 14.90
CA LEU A 165 10.61 10.49 15.52
C LEU A 165 9.68 11.00 16.64
N VAL A 166 8.35 10.97 16.45
CA VAL A 166 7.38 11.28 17.52
C VAL A 166 7.58 10.35 18.70
N LEU A 167 7.64 9.02 18.46
CA LEU A 167 7.81 8.04 19.53
C LEU A 167 9.10 8.27 20.32
N HIS A 168 10.21 8.57 19.64
CA HIS A 168 11.48 8.92 20.29
C HIS A 168 11.42 10.21 21.11
N ALA A 169 10.81 11.25 20.55
CA ALA A 169 10.65 12.53 21.24
C ALA A 169 9.71 12.38 22.45
N TYR A 170 8.64 11.61 22.31
CA TYR A 170 7.70 11.33 23.38
C TYR A 170 8.34 10.55 24.55
N LEU A 171 9.17 9.53 24.26
CA LEU A 171 9.96 8.85 25.31
C LEU A 171 10.90 9.81 26.04
N ARG A 172 11.56 10.71 25.30
CA ARG A 172 12.41 11.74 25.91
C ARG A 172 11.62 12.69 26.80
N ALA A 173 10.42 13.09 26.36
CA ALA A 173 9.54 13.95 27.14
C ALA A 173 9.07 13.27 28.44
N ALA A 174 8.79 11.97 28.39
CA ALA A 174 8.40 11.20 29.57
C ALA A 174 9.51 11.06 30.60
N GLU A 175 10.78 11.05 30.17
CA GLU A 175 11.97 10.94 31.05
C GLU A 175 12.52 12.32 31.50
N ALA A 176 12.08 13.43 30.89
CA ALA A 176 12.58 14.78 31.13
C ALA A 176 11.62 15.64 31.96
N THR A 177 12.14 16.72 32.52
CA THR A 177 11.38 17.77 33.24
C THR A 177 11.68 19.16 32.68
N GLY A 178 10.87 20.15 33.07
CA GLY A 178 11.07 21.55 32.73
C GLY A 178 11.25 21.80 31.21
N ARG A 179 12.20 22.67 30.85
CA ARG A 179 12.46 23.08 29.45
C ARG A 179 12.79 21.92 28.51
N ARG A 180 13.51 20.90 28.98
CA ARG A 180 13.86 19.72 28.16
C ARG A 180 12.62 18.92 27.78
N ARG A 181 11.65 18.78 28.67
CA ARG A 181 10.36 18.15 28.40
C ARG A 181 9.57 18.96 27.38
N ALA A 182 9.47 20.27 27.58
CA ALA A 182 8.75 21.14 26.66
C ALA A 182 9.32 21.06 25.22
N LEU A 183 10.64 21.12 25.06
CA LEU A 183 11.31 20.97 23.76
C LEU A 183 11.04 19.60 23.13
N ALA A 184 11.06 18.52 23.93
CA ALA A 184 10.79 17.20 23.41
C ALA A 184 9.33 17.04 22.95
N LEU A 185 8.35 17.59 23.69
CA LEU A 185 6.95 17.60 23.28
C LEU A 185 6.72 18.46 22.03
N SER A 186 7.32 19.65 21.95
CA SER A 186 7.24 20.49 20.75
C SER A 186 7.81 19.78 19.53
N GLY A 187 8.96 19.10 19.66
CA GLY A 187 9.53 18.27 18.62
C GLY A 187 8.60 17.11 18.21
N ALA A 188 7.89 16.50 19.17
CA ALA A 188 6.91 15.47 18.89
C ALA A 188 5.71 16.01 18.10
N TRP A 189 5.20 17.20 18.42
CA TRP A 189 4.09 17.82 17.71
C TRP A 189 4.47 18.21 16.26
N ILE A 190 5.67 18.78 16.08
CA ILE A 190 6.18 19.13 14.74
C ILE A 190 6.36 17.85 13.88
N ALA A 191 6.99 16.82 14.44
CA ALA A 191 7.14 15.55 13.75
C ALA A 191 5.78 14.88 13.44
N PHE A 192 4.80 15.03 14.33
CA PHE A 192 3.46 14.51 14.09
C PHE A 192 2.74 15.26 12.97
N ALA A 193 2.83 16.59 12.94
CA ALA A 193 2.32 17.38 11.81
C ALA A 193 2.97 16.94 10.49
N ALA A 194 4.29 16.71 10.48
CA ALA A 194 5.00 16.19 9.31
C ALA A 194 4.52 14.77 8.91
N ALA A 195 4.24 13.89 9.87
CA ALA A 195 3.66 12.57 9.59
C ALA A 195 2.30 12.69 8.90
N LEU A 196 1.41 13.56 9.39
CA LEU A 196 0.08 13.81 8.83
C LEU A 196 0.14 14.43 7.43
N LEU A 197 1.10 15.33 7.18
CA LEU A 197 1.36 15.93 5.86
C LEU A 197 2.03 14.95 4.87
N SER A 198 2.53 13.82 5.36
CA SER A 198 3.05 12.72 4.53
C SER A 198 1.96 11.70 4.19
N LYS A 199 1.15 11.28 5.17
CA LYS A 199 0.02 10.36 4.98
C LYS A 199 -0.97 10.47 6.14
N GLY A 200 -2.25 10.65 5.85
CA GLY A 200 -3.31 10.83 6.86
C GLY A 200 -3.48 9.67 7.85
N ILE A 201 -2.99 8.47 7.57
CA ILE A 201 -3.09 7.30 8.46
C ILE A 201 -2.45 7.54 9.85
N ALA A 202 -1.50 8.49 9.93
CA ALA A 202 -0.87 8.87 11.20
C ALA A 202 -1.86 9.42 12.24
N LEU A 203 -3.08 9.82 11.84
CA LEU A 203 -4.13 10.33 12.75
C LEU A 203 -4.44 9.37 13.93
N ALA A 204 -4.11 8.07 13.79
CA ALA A 204 -4.28 7.07 14.84
C ALA A 204 -3.19 7.09 15.94
N LEU A 205 -2.11 7.85 15.74
CA LEU A 205 -0.95 7.88 16.66
C LEU A 205 -1.28 8.25 18.11
N PRO A 206 -2.25 9.14 18.45
CA PRO A 206 -2.63 9.41 19.83
C PRO A 206 -2.98 8.15 20.62
N VAL A 207 -3.57 7.14 19.99
CA VAL A 207 -3.88 5.83 20.61
C VAL A 207 -2.59 5.10 20.99
N ALA A 208 -1.56 5.14 20.14
CA ALA A 208 -0.26 4.56 20.43
C ALA A 208 0.45 5.26 21.60
N LEU A 209 0.37 6.60 21.67
CA LEU A 209 0.91 7.37 22.79
C LEU A 209 0.19 7.06 24.11
N LEU A 210 -1.13 6.90 24.07
CA LEU A 210 -1.92 6.48 25.23
C LEU A 210 -1.53 5.05 25.67
N ALA A 211 -1.35 4.13 24.73
CA ALA A 211 -0.91 2.78 25.03
C ALA A 211 0.49 2.72 25.66
N LEU A 212 1.40 3.62 25.26
CA LEU A 212 2.71 3.76 25.90
C LEU A 212 2.58 4.21 27.38
N ASP A 213 1.68 5.15 27.66
CA ASP A 213 1.47 5.66 29.03
C ASP A 213 0.78 4.64 29.94
N LEU A 214 -0.16 3.86 29.41
CA LEU A 214 -0.84 2.78 30.14
C LEU A 214 0.05 1.54 30.36
N GLY A 215 0.97 1.32 29.44
CA GLY A 215 1.82 0.12 29.42
C GLY A 215 3.24 0.40 29.92
N PRO A 216 4.24 0.53 29.03
CA PRO A 216 5.66 0.53 29.43
C PRO A 216 6.09 1.77 30.22
N LEU A 217 5.44 2.92 30.08
CA LEU A 217 5.76 4.14 30.80
C LEU A 217 5.09 4.20 32.18
N ALA A 218 3.99 3.44 32.38
CA ALA A 218 3.21 3.40 33.62
C ALA A 218 2.85 4.81 34.18
N ARG A 219 2.56 5.77 33.28
CA ARG A 219 2.19 7.15 33.65
C ARG A 219 0.68 7.29 33.91
N LEU A 220 -0.11 6.33 33.42
CA LEU A 220 -1.54 6.22 33.66
C LEU A 220 -1.86 4.88 34.31
N GLU A 221 -2.75 4.91 35.29
CA GLU A 221 -3.26 3.69 35.89
C GLU A 221 -4.28 2.98 34.97
N PRO A 222 -4.42 1.64 35.07
CA PRO A 222 -5.39 0.88 34.27
C PRO A 222 -6.86 1.27 34.51
N HIS A 223 -7.18 1.94 35.61
CA HIS A 223 -8.53 2.33 36.00
C HIS A 223 -8.85 3.77 35.56
N PRO A 224 -9.74 3.98 34.57
CA PRO A 224 -10.06 5.31 34.03
C PRO A 224 -10.59 6.31 35.06
N ARG A 225 -11.18 5.85 36.16
CA ARG A 225 -11.71 6.73 37.25
C ARG A 225 -10.65 7.64 37.83
N ARG A 226 -9.37 7.22 37.85
CA ARG A 226 -8.23 8.00 38.36
C ARG A 226 -7.58 8.93 37.34
N TRP A 227 -8.03 8.89 36.06
CA TRP A 227 -7.43 9.71 35.02
C TRP A 227 -7.73 11.21 35.16
N LEU A 228 -8.78 11.56 35.88
CA LEU A 228 -9.14 12.96 36.16
C LEU A 228 -8.37 13.54 37.35
N GLU A 229 -7.69 12.70 38.13
CA GLU A 229 -6.86 13.10 39.25
C GLU A 229 -5.47 13.62 38.80
N ARG A 230 -4.82 14.44 39.61
CA ARG A 230 -3.40 14.77 39.41
C ARG A 230 -2.53 13.58 39.81
N PRO A 231 -1.46 13.21 39.05
CA PRO A 231 -0.86 13.81 37.86
C PRO A 231 -1.43 13.29 36.51
N ALA A 232 -2.33 12.28 36.49
CA ALA A 232 -2.84 11.63 35.30
C ALA A 232 -3.50 12.62 34.33
N ARG A 233 -4.26 13.59 34.86
CA ARG A 233 -4.87 14.66 34.03
C ARG A 233 -3.84 15.43 33.22
N ALA A 234 -2.64 15.69 33.74
CA ALA A 234 -1.58 16.37 32.98
C ALA A 234 -1.08 15.53 31.81
N VAL A 235 -0.99 14.20 31.98
CA VAL A 235 -0.61 13.25 30.93
C VAL A 235 -1.66 13.22 29.83
N LEU A 236 -2.95 13.31 30.16
CA LEU A 236 -4.04 13.36 29.18
C LEU A 236 -4.04 14.69 28.41
N LEU A 237 -3.82 15.82 29.08
CA LEU A 237 -3.75 17.14 28.44
C LEU A 237 -2.60 17.23 27.42
N GLU A 238 -1.51 16.50 27.59
CA GLU A 238 -0.43 16.39 26.60
C GLU A 238 -0.89 15.79 25.26
N LYS A 239 -1.99 15.03 25.25
CA LYS A 239 -2.56 14.41 24.03
C LYS A 239 -3.41 15.41 23.23
N LEU A 240 -3.87 16.50 23.85
CA LEU A 240 -4.79 17.43 23.22
C LEU A 240 -4.26 18.00 21.88
N PRO A 241 -2.99 18.48 21.78
CA PRO A 241 -2.46 18.94 20.51
C PRO A 241 -2.42 17.84 19.44
N PHE A 242 -2.12 16.59 19.82
CA PHE A 242 -2.14 15.45 18.88
C PHE A 242 -3.57 15.17 18.40
N LEU A 243 -4.57 15.22 19.29
CA LEU A 243 -5.98 15.02 18.92
C LEU A 243 -6.50 16.13 18.00
N VAL A 244 -6.14 17.38 18.27
CA VAL A 244 -6.48 18.53 17.42
C VAL A 244 -5.89 18.36 16.03
N LEU A 245 -4.59 18.03 15.91
CA LEU A 245 -3.93 17.78 14.63
C LEU A 245 -4.55 16.58 13.91
N SER A 246 -4.92 15.51 14.62
CA SER A 246 -5.63 14.36 14.04
C SER A 246 -6.98 14.75 13.47
N ALA A 247 -7.77 15.55 14.19
CA ALA A 247 -9.08 16.03 13.74
C ALA A 247 -8.97 16.94 12.50
N LEU A 248 -7.99 17.85 12.49
CA LEU A 248 -7.70 18.68 11.32
C LEU A 248 -7.30 17.84 10.12
N SER A 249 -6.41 16.86 10.31
CA SER A 249 -5.99 15.95 9.24
C SER A 249 -7.15 15.10 8.71
N ALA A 250 -8.05 14.64 9.58
CA ALA A 250 -9.25 13.93 9.16
C ALA A 250 -10.11 14.82 8.26
N GLY A 251 -10.38 16.08 8.66
CA GLY A 251 -11.10 17.04 7.84
C GLY A 251 -10.48 17.27 6.47
N VAL A 252 -9.16 17.48 6.43
CA VAL A 252 -8.40 17.64 5.18
C VAL A 252 -8.48 16.38 4.32
N THR A 253 -8.39 15.20 4.91
CA THR A 253 -8.48 13.92 4.18
C THR A 253 -9.87 13.75 3.54
N PHE A 254 -10.95 14.03 4.29
CA PHE A 254 -12.31 14.00 3.74
C PHE A 254 -12.52 15.03 2.64
N TRP A 255 -12.02 16.26 2.82
CA TRP A 255 -12.08 17.29 1.79
C TRP A 255 -11.31 16.90 0.52
N ALA A 256 -10.13 16.28 0.65
CA ALA A 256 -9.35 15.83 -0.49
C ALA A 256 -10.01 14.67 -1.24
N ALA A 257 -10.63 13.73 -0.51
CA ALA A 257 -11.28 12.54 -1.05
C ALA A 257 -12.71 12.81 -1.58
N ALA A 258 -13.32 13.96 -1.29
CA ALA A 258 -14.73 14.25 -1.60
C ALA A 258 -15.14 13.94 -3.05
N PRO A 259 -14.35 14.30 -4.10
CA PRO A 259 -14.72 13.99 -5.48
C PRO A 259 -14.81 12.47 -5.76
N ALA A 260 -13.89 11.68 -5.18
CA ALA A 260 -13.87 10.23 -5.35
C ALA A 260 -14.94 9.51 -4.49
N LEU A 261 -15.38 10.13 -3.39
CA LEU A 261 -16.41 9.59 -2.52
C LEU A 261 -17.82 9.78 -3.10
N ALA A 262 -18.06 10.84 -3.89
CA ALA A 262 -19.36 11.13 -4.50
C ALA A 262 -19.86 9.97 -5.38
N ASP A 263 -18.96 9.30 -6.11
CA ASP A 263 -19.29 8.14 -6.95
C ASP A 263 -19.54 6.84 -6.16
N ARG A 264 -19.16 6.77 -4.88
CA ARG A 264 -19.07 5.53 -4.09
C ARG A 264 -19.95 5.46 -2.85
N THR A 265 -20.83 6.44 -2.63
CA THR A 265 -21.72 6.52 -1.45
C THR A 265 -22.79 5.41 -1.38
N GLN A 266 -22.82 4.49 -2.34
CA GLN A 266 -23.85 3.43 -2.43
C GLN A 266 -23.58 2.19 -1.53
N ALA A 267 -22.42 2.08 -0.86
CA ALA A 267 -22.17 0.95 0.02
C ALA A 267 -22.99 1.08 1.32
N SER A 268 -23.83 0.08 1.62
CA SER A 268 -24.61 0.03 2.86
C SER A 268 -23.72 0.03 4.11
N LEU A 269 -24.23 0.47 5.25
CA LEU A 269 -23.50 0.40 6.53
C LEU A 269 -23.08 -1.02 6.85
N GLU A 270 -23.94 -2.00 6.60
CA GLU A 270 -23.65 -3.42 6.75
C GLU A 270 -22.41 -3.81 5.96
N HIS A 271 -22.35 -3.47 4.67
CA HIS A 271 -21.20 -3.74 3.81
C HIS A 271 -19.91 -3.14 4.38
N ARG A 272 -19.95 -1.90 4.91
CA ARG A 272 -18.80 -1.24 5.52
C ARG A 272 -18.29 -1.94 6.77
N PHE A 273 -19.19 -2.34 7.68
CA PHE A 273 -18.80 -3.06 8.90
C PHE A 273 -18.19 -4.43 8.59
N LEU A 274 -18.71 -5.13 7.62
CA LEU A 274 -18.22 -6.44 7.25
C LEU A 274 -16.89 -6.37 6.51
N SER A 275 -16.72 -5.38 5.63
CA SER A 275 -15.43 -5.06 5.03
C SER A 275 -14.38 -4.74 6.10
N ALA A 276 -14.75 -3.96 7.12
CA ALA A 276 -13.85 -3.62 8.22
C ALA A 276 -13.45 -4.87 9.04
N GLY A 277 -14.41 -5.72 9.39
CA GLY A 277 -14.16 -6.98 10.10
C GLY A 277 -13.26 -7.92 9.33
N TYR A 278 -13.52 -8.09 8.02
CA TYR A 278 -12.66 -8.87 7.13
C TYR A 278 -11.24 -8.30 7.08
N SER A 279 -11.09 -7.00 6.86
CA SER A 279 -9.80 -6.33 6.73
C SER A 279 -8.97 -6.45 8.00
N LEU A 280 -9.56 -6.22 9.18
CA LEU A 280 -8.90 -6.36 10.47
C LEU A 280 -8.39 -7.79 10.69
N SER A 281 -9.23 -8.79 10.39
CA SER A 281 -8.85 -10.20 10.45
C SER A 281 -7.72 -10.52 9.47
N PHE A 282 -7.84 -10.09 8.22
CA PHE A 282 -6.86 -10.33 7.17
C PHE A 282 -5.48 -9.78 7.55
N TYR A 283 -5.41 -8.52 7.97
CA TYR A 283 -4.12 -7.90 8.32
C TYR A 283 -3.50 -8.53 9.55
N LEU A 284 -4.29 -8.91 10.56
CA LEU A 284 -3.79 -9.60 11.73
C LEU A 284 -3.25 -10.98 11.36
N GLU A 285 -4.02 -11.78 10.60
CA GLU A 285 -3.63 -13.09 10.09
C GLU A 285 -2.32 -13.01 9.31
N LYS A 286 -2.25 -12.11 8.29
CA LYS A 286 -1.08 -12.02 7.42
C LYS A 286 0.15 -11.42 8.10
N THR A 287 -0.05 -10.62 9.17
CA THR A 287 1.06 -10.14 10.01
C THR A 287 1.62 -11.24 10.91
N LEU A 288 0.77 -12.13 11.41
CA LEU A 288 1.20 -13.23 12.29
C LEU A 288 1.65 -14.47 11.51
N PHE A 289 1.03 -14.72 10.36
CA PHE A 289 1.27 -15.88 9.50
C PHE A 289 1.52 -15.42 8.06
N PRO A 290 2.73 -14.96 7.73
CA PRO A 290 3.08 -14.40 6.43
C PRO A 290 3.29 -15.47 5.34
N PHE A 291 2.53 -16.57 5.41
CA PHE A 291 2.52 -17.62 4.43
C PHE A 291 1.32 -17.43 3.50
N ALA A 292 1.48 -17.80 2.22
CA ALA A 292 0.43 -17.65 1.21
C ALA A 292 -0.19 -16.24 1.20
N ILE A 293 0.64 -15.20 1.19
CA ILE A 293 0.18 -13.83 1.00
C ILE A 293 -0.20 -13.67 -0.47
N PRO A 294 -1.46 -13.37 -0.80
CA PRO A 294 -1.83 -13.12 -2.19
C PRO A 294 -1.16 -11.84 -2.67
N PHE A 295 -0.53 -11.90 -3.83
CA PHE A 295 -0.06 -10.71 -4.51
C PHE A 295 -1.27 -9.91 -4.96
N GLN A 296 -1.39 -8.65 -4.55
CA GLN A 296 -2.53 -7.77 -4.84
C GLN A 296 -3.91 -8.45 -4.76
N VAL A 297 -4.62 -8.21 -3.70
CA VAL A 297 -6.03 -8.63 -3.61
C VAL A 297 -6.83 -7.74 -4.55
N PRO A 298 -7.48 -8.29 -5.58
CA PRO A 298 -8.21 -7.51 -6.56
C PRO A 298 -9.30 -6.66 -5.91
N ALA A 299 -9.65 -5.59 -6.63
CA ALA A 299 -10.79 -4.76 -6.30
C ALA A 299 -12.01 -5.64 -6.05
N ILE A 300 -12.72 -5.32 -5.00
CA ILE A 300 -13.88 -6.05 -4.53
C ILE A 300 -14.96 -6.04 -5.60
N HIS A 301 -15.41 -7.22 -5.96
CA HIS A 301 -16.80 -7.36 -6.37
C HIS A 301 -17.68 -7.02 -5.17
N PRO A 302 -18.81 -6.29 -5.35
CA PRO A 302 -19.71 -6.02 -4.25
C PRO A 302 -20.03 -7.36 -3.57
N PHE A 303 -19.56 -7.51 -2.33
CA PHE A 303 -19.88 -8.68 -1.55
C PHE A 303 -21.39 -8.72 -1.40
N SER A 304 -22.00 -9.78 -1.82
CA SER A 304 -23.26 -10.16 -1.24
C SER A 304 -22.95 -10.77 0.13
N VAL A 305 -22.81 -9.91 1.12
CA VAL A 305 -22.49 -10.29 2.50
C VAL A 305 -23.40 -11.40 3.03
N ALA A 306 -24.66 -11.38 2.62
CA ALA A 306 -25.62 -12.45 2.95
C ALA A 306 -25.23 -13.81 2.35
N ARG A 307 -24.33 -13.87 1.36
CA ARG A 307 -23.86 -15.10 0.70
C ARG A 307 -22.45 -15.51 1.11
N ASP A 308 -21.62 -14.59 1.65
CA ASP A 308 -20.23 -14.88 2.02
C ASP A 308 -20.07 -15.10 3.53
N GLY A 309 -20.49 -16.26 4.01
CA GLY A 309 -20.26 -16.68 5.39
C GLY A 309 -18.80 -16.57 5.85
N VAL A 310 -17.84 -16.62 4.91
CA VAL A 310 -16.41 -16.43 5.19
C VAL A 310 -16.10 -15.00 5.66
N VAL A 311 -16.72 -13.98 5.07
CA VAL A 311 -16.50 -12.57 5.48
C VAL A 311 -17.01 -12.35 6.90
N LEU A 312 -18.20 -12.85 7.20
CA LEU A 312 -18.77 -12.78 8.54
C LEU A 312 -17.92 -13.53 9.57
N LEU A 313 -17.53 -14.78 9.27
CA LEU A 313 -16.69 -15.59 10.16
C LEU A 313 -15.34 -14.94 10.45
N ARG A 314 -14.73 -14.30 9.46
CA ARG A 314 -13.48 -13.55 9.67
C ARG A 314 -13.68 -12.37 10.61
N GLY A 315 -14.74 -11.57 10.43
CA GLY A 315 -15.07 -10.46 11.32
C GLY A 315 -15.33 -10.92 12.75
N LEU A 316 -16.15 -11.96 12.92
CA LEU A 316 -16.41 -12.58 14.24
C LEU A 316 -15.12 -13.14 14.85
N GLY A 317 -14.28 -13.81 14.07
CA GLY A 317 -12.97 -14.31 14.52
C GLY A 317 -12.08 -13.20 15.08
N PHE A 318 -12.02 -12.04 14.42
CA PHE A 318 -11.29 -10.88 14.93
C PHE A 318 -11.87 -10.38 16.26
N LEU A 319 -13.20 -10.27 16.38
CA LEU A 319 -13.86 -9.86 17.63
C LEU A 319 -13.57 -10.83 18.78
N VAL A 320 -13.56 -12.14 18.52
CA VAL A 320 -13.17 -13.16 19.51
C VAL A 320 -11.72 -12.97 19.94
N VAL A 321 -10.78 -12.81 19.01
CA VAL A 321 -9.37 -12.56 19.31
C VAL A 321 -9.22 -11.29 20.16
N PHE A 322 -9.95 -10.22 19.82
CA PHE A 322 -9.92 -8.97 20.57
C PHE A 322 -10.49 -9.13 21.98
N ALA A 323 -11.59 -9.86 22.14
CA ALA A 323 -12.18 -10.15 23.44
C ALA A 323 -11.24 -11.00 24.33
N LEU A 324 -10.61 -12.03 23.74
CA LEU A 324 -9.59 -12.83 24.44
C LEU A 324 -8.38 -12.00 24.84
N ALA A 325 -7.94 -11.09 23.99
CA ALA A 325 -6.87 -10.15 24.34
C ALA A 325 -7.27 -9.24 25.51
N LEU A 326 -8.51 -8.73 25.53
CA LEU A 326 -9.02 -7.93 26.66
C LEU A 326 -9.11 -8.75 27.97
N ALA A 327 -9.48 -10.02 27.91
CA ALA A 327 -9.48 -10.90 29.08
C ALA A 327 -8.07 -11.04 29.71
N LEU A 328 -7.02 -10.86 28.92
CA LEU A 328 -5.63 -10.84 29.40
C LEU A 328 -5.22 -9.51 30.04
N TRP A 329 -6.08 -8.48 30.08
CA TRP A 329 -5.74 -7.12 30.56
C TRP A 329 -5.00 -7.10 31.89
N ARG A 330 -5.50 -7.85 32.89
CA ARG A 330 -4.89 -7.88 34.23
C ARG A 330 -3.56 -8.62 34.27
N ARG A 331 -3.35 -9.63 33.42
CA ARG A 331 -2.16 -10.51 33.46
C ARG A 331 -1.09 -10.08 32.45
N ARG A 332 -1.50 -9.60 31.28
CA ARG A 332 -0.65 -9.28 30.13
C ARG A 332 -1.15 -8.03 29.40
N PRO A 333 -1.16 -6.84 30.04
CA PRO A 333 -1.76 -5.63 29.45
C PRO A 333 -1.12 -5.21 28.13
N ALA A 334 0.11 -5.63 27.84
CA ALA A 334 0.77 -5.35 26.56
C ALA A 334 0.04 -5.97 25.35
N VAL A 335 -0.69 -7.09 25.53
CA VAL A 335 -1.40 -7.78 24.44
C VAL A 335 -2.60 -6.95 23.95
N PRO A 336 -3.58 -6.58 24.80
CA PRO A 336 -4.70 -5.77 24.37
C PRO A 336 -4.28 -4.37 23.91
N LEU A 337 -3.25 -3.77 24.51
CA LEU A 337 -2.72 -2.47 24.09
C LEU A 337 -2.11 -2.54 22.68
N ALA A 338 -1.31 -3.57 22.39
CA ALA A 338 -0.75 -3.74 21.05
C ALA A 338 -1.84 -3.96 20.01
N LEU A 339 -2.86 -4.78 20.33
CA LEU A 339 -3.98 -5.04 19.41
C LEU A 339 -4.86 -3.80 19.22
N ALA A 340 -5.07 -2.99 20.26
CA ALA A 340 -5.81 -1.73 20.16
C ALA A 340 -5.09 -0.71 19.25
N VAL A 341 -3.75 -0.59 19.38
CA VAL A 341 -2.95 0.28 18.49
C VAL A 341 -2.96 -0.24 17.06
N PHE A 342 -2.81 -1.56 16.86
CA PHE A 342 -2.94 -2.19 15.55
C PHE A 342 -4.29 -1.85 14.92
N THR A 343 -5.39 -2.07 15.64
CA THR A 343 -6.75 -1.77 15.20
C THR A 343 -6.92 -0.31 14.84
N ALA A 344 -6.41 0.61 15.66
CA ALA A 344 -6.50 2.04 15.43
C ALA A 344 -5.82 2.49 14.14
N PHE A 345 -4.66 1.92 13.77
CA PHE A 345 -3.99 2.22 12.50
C PHE A 345 -4.67 1.56 11.30
N VAL A 346 -5.30 0.39 11.45
CA VAL A 346 -6.02 -0.28 10.36
C VAL A 346 -7.39 0.34 10.12
N LEU A 347 -8.08 0.80 11.15
CA LEU A 347 -9.48 1.24 11.10
C LEU A 347 -9.77 2.29 10.00
N PRO A 348 -8.96 3.36 9.80
CA PRO A 348 -9.20 4.35 8.76
C PRO A 348 -9.20 3.79 7.33
N VAL A 349 -8.49 2.68 7.11
CA VAL A 349 -8.28 2.04 5.80
C VAL A 349 -8.93 0.65 5.69
N SER A 350 -9.81 0.31 6.65
CA SER A 350 -10.45 -1.01 6.75
C SER A 350 -11.65 -1.19 5.82
N GLY A 351 -12.07 -0.16 5.09
CA GLY A 351 -13.33 -0.16 4.34
C GLY A 351 -14.50 0.51 5.07
N LEU A 352 -14.35 0.85 6.36
CA LEU A 352 -15.36 1.58 7.12
C LEU A 352 -15.57 3.01 6.56
N PHE A 353 -14.45 3.68 6.20
CA PHE A 353 -14.41 5.04 5.64
C PHE A 353 -13.91 5.08 4.20
N GLN A 354 -13.98 4.02 3.52
CA GLN A 354 -13.36 3.64 2.24
C GLN A 354 -12.89 4.78 1.33
N ALA A 355 -11.60 4.76 1.00
CA ALA A 355 -10.94 5.72 0.12
C ALA A 355 -10.40 5.10 -1.20
N GLY A 356 -10.65 3.82 -1.50
CA GLY A 356 -10.12 3.16 -2.69
C GLY A 356 -10.96 1.97 -3.16
N PRO A 357 -10.70 1.42 -4.37
CA PRO A 357 -11.43 0.26 -4.89
C PRO A 357 -11.03 -1.06 -4.22
N GLN A 358 -9.87 -1.10 -3.55
CA GLN A 358 -9.33 -2.30 -2.94
C GLN A 358 -9.93 -2.58 -1.55
N LEU A 359 -10.26 -3.85 -1.26
CA LEU A 359 -10.71 -4.29 0.07
C LEU A 359 -9.57 -4.24 1.07
N VAL A 360 -8.41 -4.76 0.68
CA VAL A 360 -7.19 -4.81 1.49
C VAL A 360 -5.97 -4.46 0.63
N ALA A 361 -4.91 -3.93 1.28
CA ALA A 361 -3.63 -3.64 0.66
C ALA A 361 -2.50 -3.84 1.69
N HIS A 362 -1.42 -4.51 1.31
CA HIS A 362 -0.34 -4.87 2.25
C HIS A 362 0.29 -3.64 2.91
N ARG A 363 0.40 -2.53 2.18
CA ARG A 363 0.93 -1.24 2.65
C ARG A 363 0.24 -0.69 3.89
N TYR A 364 -1.03 -0.99 4.11
CA TYR A 364 -1.77 -0.51 5.28
C TYR A 364 -1.28 -1.11 6.61
N THR A 365 -0.46 -2.16 6.55
CA THR A 365 0.16 -2.75 7.72
C THR A 365 1.49 -2.08 8.12
N TYR A 366 2.01 -1.08 7.37
CA TYR A 366 3.33 -0.52 7.65
C TYR A 366 3.46 0.04 9.08
N LEU A 367 2.53 0.88 9.50
CA LEU A 367 2.49 1.40 10.87
C LEU A 367 1.78 0.45 11.85
N ALA A 368 0.72 -0.22 11.39
CA ALA A 368 -0.07 -1.10 12.23
C ALA A 368 0.72 -2.30 12.78
N ALA A 369 1.74 -2.78 12.08
CA ALA A 369 2.57 -3.89 12.52
C ALA A 369 3.57 -3.53 13.64
N LEU A 370 3.90 -2.25 13.85
CA LEU A 370 4.88 -1.83 14.87
C LEU A 370 4.55 -2.36 16.29
N PRO A 371 3.33 -2.21 16.82
CA PRO A 371 2.99 -2.72 18.14
C PRO A 371 3.05 -4.24 18.24
N LEU A 372 2.71 -4.97 17.17
CA LEU A 372 2.78 -6.44 17.16
C LEU A 372 4.24 -6.92 17.14
N ALA A 373 5.10 -6.26 16.37
CA ALA A 373 6.54 -6.54 16.37
C ALA A 373 7.18 -6.25 17.74
N LEU A 374 6.78 -5.15 18.40
CA LEU A 374 7.20 -4.86 19.78
C LEU A 374 6.73 -5.94 20.76
N LEU A 375 5.51 -6.43 20.60
CA LEU A 375 4.95 -7.49 21.45
C LEU A 375 5.74 -8.80 21.27
N ALA A 376 6.09 -9.17 20.05
CA ALA A 376 6.92 -10.34 19.74
C ALA A 376 8.32 -10.22 20.39
N GLY A 377 9.00 -9.08 20.22
CA GLY A 377 10.28 -8.82 20.87
C GLY A 377 10.21 -8.80 22.41
N ALA A 378 9.14 -8.23 22.98
CA ALA A 378 8.92 -8.25 24.43
C ALA A 378 8.68 -9.67 24.97
N GLY A 379 7.98 -10.52 24.21
CA GLY A 379 7.80 -11.94 24.52
C GLY A 379 9.13 -12.68 24.53
N LEU A 380 9.91 -12.53 23.46
CA LEU A 380 11.25 -13.11 23.35
C LEU A 380 12.17 -12.64 24.48
N HIS A 381 12.14 -11.35 24.80
CA HIS A 381 12.89 -10.78 25.91
C HIS A 381 12.54 -11.43 27.26
N GLY A 382 11.24 -11.62 27.55
CA GLY A 382 10.79 -12.29 28.76
C GLY A 382 11.24 -13.76 28.85
N VAL A 383 11.29 -14.46 27.73
CA VAL A 383 11.81 -15.84 27.66
C VAL A 383 13.33 -15.85 27.84
N ALA A 384 14.06 -15.01 27.10
CA ALA A 384 15.52 -14.95 27.13
C ALA A 384 16.09 -14.68 28.53
N ARG A 385 15.39 -13.91 29.36
CA ARG A 385 15.77 -13.63 30.75
C ARG A 385 15.77 -14.87 31.64
N ARG A 386 14.91 -15.84 31.37
CA ARG A 386 14.72 -17.05 32.19
C ARG A 386 15.60 -18.20 31.73
N GLN A 387 16.26 -18.06 30.58
CA GLN A 387 17.05 -19.11 29.97
C GLN A 387 18.54 -18.94 30.27
N GLY A 388 19.22 -20.04 30.56
CA GLY A 388 20.67 -20.05 30.64
C GLY A 388 21.32 -19.85 29.24
N ARG A 389 22.66 -19.90 29.18
CA ARG A 389 23.42 -19.67 27.95
C ARG A 389 22.98 -20.54 26.77
N ARG A 390 22.63 -21.82 27.02
CA ARG A 390 22.15 -22.74 25.94
C ARG A 390 20.79 -22.32 25.40
N GLY A 391 19.85 -21.97 26.28
CA GLY A 391 18.53 -21.49 25.86
C GLY A 391 18.62 -20.18 25.09
N LEU A 392 19.50 -19.24 25.49
CA LEU A 392 19.74 -18.01 24.76
C LEU A 392 20.29 -18.28 23.35
N ALA A 393 21.23 -19.23 23.19
CA ALA A 393 21.74 -19.61 21.87
C ALA A 393 20.64 -20.17 20.96
N VAL A 394 19.74 -21.01 21.51
CA VAL A 394 18.58 -21.52 20.75
C VAL A 394 17.67 -20.37 20.30
N LEU A 395 17.38 -19.41 21.19
CA LEU A 395 16.56 -18.25 20.84
C LEU A 395 17.20 -17.37 19.75
N VAL A 396 18.53 -17.21 19.78
CA VAL A 396 19.27 -16.52 18.70
C VAL A 396 19.10 -17.24 17.38
N LEU A 397 19.30 -18.56 17.36
CA LEU A 397 19.15 -19.36 16.14
C LEU A 397 17.73 -19.32 15.58
N LEU A 398 16.71 -19.44 16.44
CA LEU A 398 15.32 -19.33 16.02
C LEU A 398 14.97 -17.94 15.46
N THR A 399 15.50 -16.88 16.09
CA THR A 399 15.31 -15.50 15.62
C THR A 399 15.97 -15.28 14.26
N LEU A 400 17.19 -15.76 14.08
CA LEU A 400 17.90 -15.69 12.80
C LEU A 400 17.18 -16.51 11.72
N GLY A 401 16.79 -17.75 12.03
CA GLY A 401 16.04 -18.62 11.12
C GLY A 401 14.73 -17.97 10.64
N LEU A 402 13.94 -17.43 11.58
CA LEU A 402 12.71 -16.70 11.24
C LEU A 402 13.02 -15.45 10.37
N SER A 403 14.06 -14.68 10.74
CA SER A 403 14.43 -13.49 9.97
C SER A 403 14.85 -13.84 8.54
N VAL A 404 15.60 -14.90 8.34
CA VAL A 404 15.99 -15.40 7.01
C VAL A 404 14.76 -15.90 6.24
N ALA A 405 13.87 -16.64 6.86
CA ALA A 405 12.64 -17.12 6.23
C ALA A 405 11.73 -15.95 5.78
N LEU A 406 11.56 -14.93 6.60
CA LEU A 406 10.83 -13.71 6.24
C LEU A 406 11.53 -12.95 5.11
N ALA A 407 12.85 -12.81 5.19
CA ALA A 407 13.64 -12.09 4.20
C ALA A 407 13.63 -12.79 2.83
N THR A 408 13.73 -14.12 2.77
CA THR A 408 13.61 -14.88 1.52
C THR A 408 12.22 -14.76 0.91
N SER A 409 11.17 -14.84 1.73
CA SER A 409 9.80 -14.59 1.28
C SER A 409 9.63 -13.15 0.77
N ALA A 410 10.10 -12.14 1.50
CA ALA A 410 10.03 -10.76 1.06
C ALA A 410 10.79 -10.52 -0.25
N ARG A 411 11.99 -11.11 -0.41
CA ARG A 411 12.77 -10.99 -1.64
C ARG A 411 12.07 -11.59 -2.85
N SER A 412 11.37 -12.72 -2.70
CA SER A 412 10.55 -13.30 -3.77
C SER A 412 9.38 -12.39 -4.16
N PHE A 413 8.80 -11.69 -3.19
CA PHE A 413 7.78 -10.67 -3.42
C PHE A 413 8.35 -9.43 -4.12
N VAL A 414 9.54 -8.97 -3.74
CA VAL A 414 10.24 -7.85 -4.41
C VAL A 414 10.40 -8.14 -5.90
N ALA A 415 10.79 -9.35 -6.27
CA ALA A 415 10.96 -9.73 -7.68
C ALA A 415 9.68 -9.58 -8.52
N GLN A 416 8.51 -9.66 -7.91
CA GLN A 416 7.21 -9.49 -8.59
C GLN A 416 6.91 -8.02 -8.98
N TRP A 417 7.67 -7.06 -8.46
CA TRP A 417 7.53 -5.62 -8.71
C TRP A 417 8.51 -5.10 -9.76
N HIS A 418 9.29 -5.98 -10.40
CA HIS A 418 10.38 -5.58 -11.29
C HIS A 418 9.91 -4.74 -12.47
N ASP A 419 8.85 -5.16 -13.14
CA ASP A 419 8.25 -4.48 -14.28
C ASP A 419 6.75 -4.83 -14.44
N ASP A 420 6.09 -4.17 -15.39
CA ASP A 420 4.66 -4.30 -15.66
C ASP A 420 4.22 -5.73 -15.99
N VAL A 421 4.97 -6.47 -16.82
CA VAL A 421 4.63 -7.86 -17.19
C VAL A 421 4.78 -8.78 -16.01
N THR A 422 5.89 -8.67 -15.27
CA THR A 422 6.16 -9.51 -14.09
C THR A 422 5.12 -9.25 -13.00
N PHE A 423 4.76 -7.97 -12.78
CA PHE A 423 3.72 -7.55 -11.86
C PHE A 423 2.35 -8.13 -12.25
N CYS A 424 1.93 -7.95 -13.51
CA CYS A 424 0.63 -8.41 -13.96
C CYS A 424 0.52 -9.95 -13.99
N ARG A 425 1.60 -10.67 -14.33
CA ARG A 425 1.65 -12.15 -14.21
C ARG A 425 1.41 -12.62 -12.78
N ALA A 426 2.05 -11.98 -11.80
CA ALA A 426 1.84 -12.29 -10.40
C ALA A 426 0.40 -12.01 -9.97
N ALA A 427 -0.19 -10.89 -10.43
CA ALA A 427 -1.58 -10.54 -10.16
C ALA A 427 -2.58 -11.53 -10.77
N VAL A 428 -2.34 -12.00 -12.00
CA VAL A 428 -3.15 -13.05 -12.65
C VAL A 428 -3.05 -14.37 -11.88
N SER A 429 -1.85 -14.73 -11.41
CA SER A 429 -1.65 -15.96 -10.62
C SER A 429 -2.36 -15.90 -9.27
N ALA A 430 -2.40 -14.72 -8.65
CA ALA A 430 -3.07 -14.50 -7.36
C ALA A 430 -4.61 -14.45 -7.49
N ALA A 431 -5.12 -14.00 -8.63
CA ALA A 431 -6.54 -13.84 -8.89
C ALA A 431 -6.93 -14.38 -10.29
N PRO A 432 -6.90 -15.72 -10.48
CA PRO A 432 -7.12 -16.32 -11.78
C PRO A 432 -8.54 -16.11 -12.33
N ASP A 433 -9.50 -15.80 -11.48
CA ASP A 433 -10.89 -15.55 -11.85
C ASP A 433 -11.23 -14.03 -11.94
N ALA A 434 -10.21 -13.16 -11.90
CA ALA A 434 -10.38 -11.73 -12.11
C ALA A 434 -9.98 -11.34 -13.54
N TRP A 435 -10.84 -10.57 -14.20
CA TRP A 435 -10.58 -10.09 -15.57
C TRP A 435 -9.55 -8.94 -15.61
N ALA A 436 -9.56 -8.06 -14.61
CA ALA A 436 -8.74 -6.85 -14.61
C ALA A 436 -7.21 -7.13 -14.68
N PRO A 437 -6.63 -8.05 -13.87
CA PRO A 437 -5.22 -8.41 -14.01
C PRO A 437 -4.86 -8.99 -15.38
N ARG A 438 -5.78 -9.75 -16.00
CA ARG A 438 -5.55 -10.32 -17.35
C ARG A 438 -5.56 -9.26 -18.43
N GLY A 439 -6.50 -8.32 -18.35
CA GLY A 439 -6.54 -7.16 -19.26
C GLY A 439 -5.26 -6.32 -19.12
N ALA A 440 -4.82 -6.06 -17.89
CA ALA A 440 -3.57 -5.35 -17.64
C ALA A 440 -2.34 -6.10 -18.18
N LEU A 441 -2.29 -7.45 -18.02
CA LEU A 441 -1.20 -8.27 -18.56
C LEU A 441 -1.15 -8.23 -20.08
N ALA A 442 -2.30 -8.36 -20.73
CA ALA A 442 -2.37 -8.28 -22.19
C ALA A 442 -1.87 -6.91 -22.68
N ARG A 443 -2.28 -5.82 -22.05
CA ARG A 443 -1.79 -4.48 -22.39
C ARG A 443 -0.29 -4.33 -22.16
N ALA A 444 0.24 -4.87 -21.07
CA ALA A 444 1.68 -4.85 -20.82
C ALA A 444 2.46 -5.56 -21.93
N TYR A 445 1.95 -6.68 -22.45
CA TYR A 445 2.53 -7.34 -23.62
C TYR A 445 2.43 -6.50 -24.89
N LEU A 446 1.25 -5.91 -25.16
CA LEU A 446 1.05 -5.05 -26.33
C LEU A 446 1.97 -3.82 -26.31
N ALA A 447 2.16 -3.20 -25.14
CA ALA A 447 3.08 -2.09 -24.95
C ALA A 447 4.56 -2.47 -25.18
N ARG A 448 4.88 -3.76 -25.23
CA ARG A 448 6.21 -4.30 -25.58
C ARG A 448 6.31 -4.85 -26.99
N GLY A 449 5.21 -4.87 -27.75
CA GLY A 449 5.14 -5.51 -29.07
C GLY A 449 5.04 -7.03 -29.02
N GLU A 450 4.74 -7.61 -27.84
CA GLU A 450 4.57 -9.05 -27.65
C GLU A 450 3.10 -9.47 -27.91
N GLU A 451 2.59 -9.17 -29.11
CA GLU A 451 1.16 -9.32 -29.46
C GLU A 451 0.65 -10.76 -29.37
N GLY A 452 1.49 -11.75 -29.72
CA GLY A 452 1.13 -13.17 -29.59
C GLY A 452 0.85 -13.55 -28.13
N ALA A 453 1.72 -13.14 -27.19
CA ALA A 453 1.52 -13.40 -25.77
C ALA A 453 0.28 -12.66 -25.20
N ALA A 454 -0.03 -11.47 -25.74
CA ALA A 454 -1.24 -10.75 -25.41
C ALA A 454 -2.49 -11.52 -25.84
N LEU A 455 -2.54 -12.01 -27.09
CA LEU A 455 -3.65 -12.81 -27.62
C LEU A 455 -3.87 -14.10 -26.83
N ASP A 456 -2.81 -14.82 -26.50
CA ASP A 456 -2.91 -16.04 -25.69
C ASP A 456 -3.49 -15.73 -24.30
N THR A 457 -3.04 -14.64 -23.68
CA THR A 457 -3.57 -14.18 -22.38
C THR A 457 -5.06 -13.84 -22.47
N LEU A 458 -5.48 -13.17 -23.54
CA LEU A 458 -6.87 -12.76 -23.77
C LEU A 458 -7.78 -13.95 -24.09
N ARG A 459 -7.33 -14.91 -24.94
CA ARG A 459 -8.06 -16.14 -25.26
C ARG A 459 -8.35 -16.97 -24.01
N VAL A 460 -7.30 -17.27 -23.23
CA VAL A 460 -7.45 -17.99 -21.95
C VAL A 460 -8.38 -17.23 -20.99
N GLY A 461 -8.25 -15.91 -20.98
CA GLY A 461 -9.10 -15.04 -20.16
C GLY A 461 -10.57 -15.09 -20.56
N ARG A 462 -10.88 -14.98 -21.83
CA ARG A 462 -12.24 -15.02 -22.38
C ARG A 462 -12.91 -16.40 -22.19
N GLU A 463 -12.15 -17.49 -22.37
CA GLU A 463 -12.65 -18.85 -22.13
C GLU A 463 -13.04 -19.06 -20.69
N ARG A 464 -12.22 -18.56 -19.75
CA ARG A 464 -12.45 -18.70 -18.30
C ARG A 464 -13.51 -17.72 -17.77
N LEU A 465 -13.61 -16.53 -18.37
CA LEU A 465 -14.45 -15.41 -17.95
C LEU A 465 -15.28 -14.89 -19.14
N PRO A 466 -16.24 -15.68 -19.64
CA PRO A 466 -16.96 -15.37 -20.87
C PRO A 466 -17.75 -14.05 -20.80
N ASP A 467 -18.13 -13.59 -19.60
CA ASP A 467 -18.87 -12.34 -19.40
C ASP A 467 -17.98 -11.10 -19.27
N ALA A 468 -16.65 -11.26 -19.30
CA ALA A 468 -15.71 -10.16 -19.23
C ALA A 468 -15.57 -9.45 -20.58
N LEU A 469 -16.48 -8.52 -20.88
CA LEU A 469 -16.50 -7.78 -22.15
C LEU A 469 -15.20 -7.05 -22.46
N LEU A 470 -14.43 -6.62 -21.45
CA LEU A 470 -13.14 -5.96 -21.67
C LEU A 470 -12.11 -6.90 -22.30
N LEU A 471 -12.04 -8.17 -21.89
CA LEU A 471 -11.12 -9.14 -22.49
C LEU A 471 -11.52 -9.42 -23.94
N THR A 472 -12.82 -9.58 -24.19
CA THR A 472 -13.39 -9.75 -25.54
C THR A 472 -13.10 -8.53 -26.43
N TYR A 473 -13.21 -7.31 -25.89
CA TYR A 473 -12.87 -6.06 -26.56
C TYR A 473 -11.39 -6.02 -26.97
N LEU A 474 -10.49 -6.27 -26.02
CA LEU A 474 -9.05 -6.23 -26.31
C LEU A 474 -8.67 -7.27 -27.37
N GLU A 475 -9.19 -8.49 -27.27
CA GLU A 475 -8.93 -9.54 -28.28
C GLU A 475 -9.43 -9.12 -29.67
N ALA A 476 -10.65 -8.59 -29.77
CA ALA A 476 -11.20 -8.10 -31.04
C ALA A 476 -10.33 -7.00 -31.66
N VAL A 477 -9.87 -6.04 -30.84
CA VAL A 477 -9.01 -4.95 -31.32
C VAL A 477 -7.67 -5.48 -31.81
N VAL A 478 -7.01 -6.37 -31.07
CA VAL A 478 -5.71 -6.94 -31.49
C VAL A 478 -5.87 -7.72 -32.79
N LEU A 479 -6.88 -8.59 -32.91
CA LEU A 479 -7.15 -9.37 -34.12
C LEU A 479 -7.47 -8.50 -35.34
N ALA A 480 -8.06 -7.31 -35.13
CA ALA A 480 -8.39 -6.40 -36.25
C ALA A 480 -7.25 -5.44 -36.61
N THR A 481 -6.37 -5.09 -35.67
CA THR A 481 -5.44 -3.95 -35.82
C THR A 481 -3.97 -4.32 -35.71
N SER A 482 -3.61 -5.58 -35.40
CA SER A 482 -2.21 -6.02 -35.35
C SER A 482 -1.46 -5.67 -36.64
N PRO A 483 -0.26 -5.08 -36.54
CA PRO A 483 0.62 -4.94 -37.70
C PRO A 483 1.14 -6.29 -38.21
N ASN A 484 1.10 -7.36 -37.40
CA ASN A 484 1.49 -8.70 -37.81
C ASN A 484 0.34 -9.45 -38.47
N ASP A 485 0.46 -9.69 -39.78
CA ASP A 485 -0.55 -10.37 -40.60
C ASP A 485 -0.94 -11.77 -40.06
N ALA A 486 0.03 -12.50 -39.52
CA ALA A 486 -0.20 -13.84 -38.98
C ALA A 486 -1.09 -13.89 -37.74
N LEU A 487 -1.26 -12.76 -37.07
CA LEU A 487 -2.10 -12.64 -35.88
C LEU A 487 -3.50 -12.09 -36.16
N ARG A 488 -3.71 -11.52 -37.36
CA ARG A 488 -5.01 -10.96 -37.74
C ARG A 488 -6.02 -12.03 -38.14
N ASP A 489 -7.24 -11.82 -37.66
CA ASP A 489 -8.43 -12.60 -38.03
C ASP A 489 -9.64 -11.66 -38.04
N GLY A 490 -9.94 -11.10 -39.19
CA GLY A 490 -11.01 -10.12 -39.35
C GLY A 490 -12.39 -10.69 -39.03
N ASP A 491 -12.64 -11.95 -39.36
CA ASP A 491 -13.94 -12.58 -39.15
C ASP A 491 -14.18 -12.84 -37.66
N LEU A 492 -13.18 -13.37 -36.96
CA LEU A 492 -13.25 -13.55 -35.49
C LEU A 492 -13.32 -12.19 -34.81
N ALA A 493 -12.51 -11.23 -35.22
CA ALA A 493 -12.55 -9.86 -34.67
C ALA A 493 -13.95 -9.25 -34.79
N LEU A 494 -14.62 -9.42 -35.95
CA LEU A 494 -15.98 -8.92 -36.18
C LEU A 494 -17.00 -9.58 -35.24
N GLN A 495 -16.92 -10.90 -35.06
CA GLN A 495 -17.81 -11.64 -34.15
C GLN A 495 -17.65 -11.15 -32.70
N LEU A 496 -16.41 -11.00 -32.23
CA LEU A 496 -16.10 -10.54 -30.89
C LEU A 496 -16.52 -9.08 -30.68
N ALA A 497 -16.23 -8.19 -31.63
CA ALA A 497 -16.60 -6.78 -31.58
C ALA A 497 -18.13 -6.59 -31.57
N LEU A 498 -18.89 -7.37 -32.33
CA LEU A 498 -20.36 -7.37 -32.30
C LEU A 498 -20.89 -7.79 -30.93
N ARG A 499 -20.25 -8.77 -30.28
CA ARG A 499 -20.62 -9.17 -28.90
C ARG A 499 -20.42 -8.02 -27.93
N VAL A 500 -19.28 -7.31 -28.01
CA VAL A 500 -18.98 -6.15 -27.15
C VAL A 500 -19.98 -5.02 -27.40
N ALA A 501 -20.23 -4.66 -28.65
CA ALA A 501 -21.16 -3.60 -29.03
C ALA A 501 -22.58 -3.87 -28.49
N ARG A 502 -23.10 -5.08 -28.66
CA ARG A 502 -24.40 -5.48 -28.06
C ARG A 502 -24.41 -5.37 -26.54
N GLY A 503 -23.33 -5.81 -25.88
CA GLY A 503 -23.20 -5.75 -24.42
C GLY A 503 -23.18 -4.32 -23.88
N THR A 504 -22.68 -3.36 -24.67
CA THR A 504 -22.65 -1.92 -24.34
C THR A 504 -23.82 -1.13 -24.95
N ARG A 505 -24.78 -1.82 -25.60
CA ARG A 505 -25.93 -1.21 -26.31
C ARG A 505 -25.52 -0.16 -27.34
N ASP A 506 -24.41 -0.39 -28.02
CA ASP A 506 -23.83 0.51 -29.04
C ASP A 506 -23.57 1.95 -28.53
N GLN A 507 -23.38 2.13 -27.24
CA GLN A 507 -23.21 3.44 -26.61
C GLN A 507 -21.80 3.68 -26.04
N ASP A 508 -20.88 2.75 -26.23
CA ASP A 508 -19.48 2.88 -25.79
C ASP A 508 -18.58 3.20 -26.99
N PRO A 509 -17.90 4.37 -27.02
CA PRO A 509 -16.97 4.73 -28.09
C PRO A 509 -15.89 3.66 -28.36
N ALA A 510 -15.39 2.98 -27.31
CA ALA A 510 -14.40 1.91 -27.47
C ALA A 510 -14.99 0.68 -28.18
N ALA A 511 -16.23 0.30 -27.85
CA ALA A 511 -16.91 -0.80 -28.52
C ALA A 511 -17.16 -0.52 -30.00
N LEU A 512 -17.57 0.72 -30.33
CA LEU A 512 -17.76 1.15 -31.71
C LEU A 512 -16.42 1.20 -32.46
N PHE A 513 -15.33 1.59 -31.82
CA PHE A 513 -13.98 1.52 -32.39
C PHE A 513 -13.58 0.09 -32.77
N ALA A 514 -13.74 -0.87 -31.84
CA ALA A 514 -13.43 -2.27 -32.10
C ALA A 514 -14.23 -2.81 -33.30
N LEU A 515 -15.53 -2.48 -33.34
CA LEU A 515 -16.39 -2.90 -34.46
C LEU A 515 -16.00 -2.23 -35.77
N ALA A 516 -15.60 -0.95 -35.73
CA ALA A 516 -15.13 -0.24 -36.94
C ALA A 516 -13.81 -0.84 -37.47
N ALA A 517 -12.85 -1.12 -36.56
CA ALA A 517 -11.58 -1.74 -36.92
C ALA A 517 -11.79 -3.13 -37.58
N ALA A 518 -12.66 -3.96 -36.96
CA ALA A 518 -12.97 -5.28 -37.50
C ALA A 518 -13.69 -5.22 -38.87
N ARG A 519 -14.61 -4.26 -39.07
CA ARG A 519 -15.25 -4.04 -40.40
C ARG A 519 -14.25 -3.56 -41.43
N ALA A 520 -13.31 -2.70 -41.08
CA ALA A 520 -12.26 -2.26 -41.97
C ALA A 520 -11.38 -3.45 -42.43
N GLU A 521 -11.02 -4.33 -41.48
CA GLU A 521 -10.23 -5.54 -41.79
C GLU A 521 -10.97 -6.53 -42.67
N THR A 522 -12.30 -6.63 -42.59
CA THR A 522 -13.15 -7.47 -43.45
C THR A 522 -13.59 -6.77 -44.76
N GLY A 523 -13.13 -5.52 -45.03
CA GLY A 523 -13.38 -4.78 -46.25
C GLY A 523 -14.62 -3.88 -46.25
N ASP A 524 -15.46 -3.86 -45.20
CA ASP A 524 -16.61 -2.93 -45.09
C ASP A 524 -16.16 -1.53 -44.66
N LEU A 525 -15.49 -0.80 -45.54
CA LEU A 525 -14.96 0.53 -45.25
C LEU A 525 -16.06 1.57 -44.97
N ALA A 526 -17.20 1.44 -45.63
CA ALA A 526 -18.33 2.34 -45.44
C ALA A 526 -18.97 2.16 -44.04
N GLY A 527 -19.14 0.91 -43.61
CA GLY A 527 -19.60 0.58 -42.29
C GLY A 527 -18.61 1.02 -41.19
N ALA A 528 -17.32 0.79 -41.40
CA ALA A 528 -16.26 1.21 -40.50
C ALA A 528 -16.26 2.74 -40.27
N ARG A 529 -16.37 3.52 -41.37
CA ARG A 529 -16.42 4.99 -41.30
C ARG A 529 -17.63 5.48 -40.50
N ARG A 530 -18.83 4.97 -40.77
CA ARG A 530 -20.04 5.35 -40.00
C ARG A 530 -19.89 5.09 -38.50
N LEU A 531 -19.27 3.98 -38.13
CA LEU A 531 -19.05 3.64 -36.70
C LEU A 531 -18.04 4.56 -36.04
N LEU A 532 -16.92 4.92 -36.71
CA LEU A 532 -15.96 5.89 -36.20
C LEU A 532 -16.58 7.28 -36.06
N ASP A 533 -17.38 7.74 -37.00
CA ASP A 533 -18.10 9.01 -36.93
C ASP A 533 -19.06 9.02 -35.71
N GLY A 534 -19.79 7.92 -35.51
CA GLY A 534 -20.64 7.74 -34.31
C GLY A 534 -19.87 7.75 -33.02
N ALA A 535 -18.73 7.05 -32.93
CA ALA A 535 -17.86 7.04 -31.75
C ALA A 535 -17.29 8.43 -31.44
N LEU A 536 -16.86 9.19 -32.47
CA LEU A 536 -16.40 10.56 -32.36
C LEU A 536 -17.49 11.49 -31.79
N LEU A 537 -18.73 11.34 -32.27
CA LEU A 537 -19.87 12.11 -31.75
C LEU A 537 -20.11 11.82 -30.24
N LEU A 538 -20.05 10.55 -29.83
CA LEU A 538 -20.21 10.17 -28.44
C LEU A 538 -19.09 10.76 -27.54
N CYS A 539 -17.84 10.72 -28.01
CA CYS A 539 -16.72 11.32 -27.27
C CYS A 539 -16.88 12.84 -27.14
N ARG A 540 -17.26 13.53 -28.21
CA ARG A 540 -17.52 14.98 -28.20
C ARG A 540 -18.72 15.36 -27.32
N ALA A 541 -19.69 14.46 -27.15
CA ALA A 541 -20.79 14.58 -26.21
C ALA A 541 -20.40 14.26 -24.74
N GLY A 542 -19.09 14.05 -24.46
CA GLY A 542 -18.56 13.83 -23.13
C GLY A 542 -18.52 12.37 -22.68
N ARG A 543 -18.79 11.40 -23.56
CA ARG A 543 -18.61 9.99 -23.26
C ARG A 543 -17.19 9.55 -23.57
N LYS A 544 -16.41 9.17 -22.55
CA LYS A 544 -14.98 8.77 -22.68
C LYS A 544 -14.16 9.76 -23.54
N PRO A 545 -14.12 11.07 -23.18
CA PRO A 545 -13.43 12.08 -23.98
C PRO A 545 -11.94 11.78 -24.15
N GLU A 546 -11.35 11.02 -23.23
CA GLU A 546 -9.96 10.55 -23.28
C GLU A 546 -9.70 9.62 -24.47
N PHE A 547 -10.74 9.01 -25.07
CA PHE A 547 -10.62 8.13 -26.23
C PHE A 547 -10.58 8.89 -27.58
N LEU A 548 -10.85 10.19 -27.57
CA LEU A 548 -10.93 11.02 -28.76
C LEU A 548 -9.68 10.97 -29.65
N PRO A 549 -8.44 11.06 -29.10
CA PRO A 549 -7.23 11.01 -29.93
C PRO A 549 -7.08 9.69 -30.70
N VAL A 550 -7.46 8.56 -30.08
CA VAL A 550 -7.41 7.23 -30.70
C VAL A 550 -8.37 7.15 -31.89
N LEU A 551 -9.60 7.66 -31.72
CA LEU A 551 -10.62 7.66 -32.79
C LEU A 551 -10.22 8.57 -33.94
N GLU A 552 -9.65 9.74 -33.67
CA GLU A 552 -9.17 10.65 -34.71
C GLU A 552 -7.99 10.04 -35.49
N ALA A 553 -7.06 9.36 -34.81
CA ALA A 553 -5.98 8.65 -35.49
C ALA A 553 -6.49 7.51 -36.35
N ALA A 554 -7.43 6.71 -35.84
CA ALA A 554 -8.06 5.62 -36.60
C ALA A 554 -8.83 6.13 -37.80
N SER A 555 -9.56 7.25 -37.66
CA SER A 555 -10.28 7.86 -38.78
C SER A 555 -9.34 8.34 -39.90
N ARG A 556 -8.20 8.96 -39.55
CA ARG A 556 -7.15 9.34 -40.50
C ARG A 556 -6.54 8.12 -41.19
N GLN A 557 -6.22 7.05 -40.46
CA GLN A 557 -5.68 5.82 -41.04
C GLN A 557 -6.67 5.15 -41.99
N LEU A 558 -7.95 5.04 -41.59
CA LEU A 558 -9.00 4.48 -42.44
C LEU A 558 -9.17 5.26 -43.75
N ALA A 559 -9.17 6.59 -43.69
CA ALA A 559 -9.28 7.44 -44.88
C ALA A 559 -8.07 7.32 -45.81
N ALA A 560 -6.86 7.18 -45.26
CA ALA A 560 -5.63 7.14 -46.06
C ALA A 560 -5.29 5.74 -46.61
N ARG A 561 -5.60 4.68 -45.87
CA ARG A 561 -5.12 3.31 -46.13
C ARG A 561 -6.24 2.26 -46.26
N GLY A 562 -7.49 2.60 -45.94
CA GLY A 562 -8.60 1.66 -45.90
C GLY A 562 -8.50 0.64 -44.73
N LEU A 563 -7.67 0.86 -43.77
CA LEU A 563 -7.46 -0.04 -42.64
C LEU A 563 -6.98 0.74 -41.40
N VAL A 564 -7.08 0.11 -40.22
CA VAL A 564 -6.60 0.65 -38.95
C VAL A 564 -5.53 -0.28 -38.40
N ARG A 565 -4.38 0.26 -38.02
CA ARG A 565 -3.28 -0.49 -37.39
C ARG A 565 -2.84 0.24 -36.13
N LEU A 566 -2.73 -0.48 -35.04
CA LEU A 566 -2.23 0.05 -33.78
C LEU A 566 -0.77 -0.39 -33.56
N SER A 567 0.10 0.59 -33.41
CA SER A 567 1.49 0.38 -33.03
C SER A 567 1.64 0.16 -31.53
N THR A 568 2.84 -0.22 -31.11
CA THR A 568 3.22 -0.32 -29.69
C THR A 568 2.96 0.99 -28.92
N ASP A 569 3.23 2.14 -29.56
CA ASP A 569 3.01 3.45 -28.94
C ASP A 569 1.51 3.81 -28.84
N ASP A 570 0.71 3.37 -29.81
CA ASP A 570 -0.75 3.52 -29.71
C ASP A 570 -1.31 2.76 -28.53
N TRP A 571 -0.81 1.54 -28.27
CA TRP A 571 -1.22 0.74 -27.12
C TRP A 571 -0.83 1.35 -25.76
N ARG A 572 0.33 2.01 -25.68
CA ARG A 572 0.75 2.74 -24.48
C ARG A 572 -0.17 3.91 -24.14
N ASN A 573 -0.72 4.54 -25.16
CA ASN A 573 -1.51 5.76 -25.04
C ASN A 573 -3.03 5.54 -25.13
N THR A 574 -3.49 4.30 -25.37
CA THR A 574 -4.92 3.98 -25.47
C THR A 574 -5.54 3.89 -24.07
N PRO A 575 -6.48 4.78 -23.70
CA PRO A 575 -7.22 4.67 -22.43
C PRO A 575 -8.17 3.46 -22.46
N LEU A 576 -8.48 2.89 -21.32
CA LEU A 576 -9.45 1.79 -21.19
C LEU A 576 -10.69 2.20 -20.42
#